data_fb30da4b274c5a58a79f2924f09689ae
#
_entry.id   fb30da4b274c5a58a79f2924f09689ae
#
_cell.length_a   1.000
_cell.length_b   1.000
_cell.length_c   1.000
_cell.angle_alpha   90.00
_cell.angle_beta   90.00
_cell.angle_gamma   90.00
#
_symmetry.space_group_name_H-M   'P 1'
#
loop_
_entity.id
_entity.type
_entity.pdbx_description
1 polymer ?
#
loop_
_entity_poly.entity_id
_entity_poly.type
_entity_poly.pdbx_seq_one_letter_code
_entity_poly.pdbx_strand_id
1 'polypeptide(L)'
;YGPSPKLVRLNREGFTLVPGLKRKTPVYPGMLLGEHPAPDKGDLFASIHGEISEITERSVFLAATDPSKDAPEVEPVDLLGQGLEGDELALAVKKMGVNTRSLGRRCKTLIINALNPDPGVTWAEPMLVSHVENLRTGMELHRRMARADNVILAVPKGSKVAYEGIPLAY
;
A
#
# COMPACT_ATOMS: atom_id res chain seq x y z
N TYR A 1 -18.61 -8.05 -3.43
CA TYR A 1 -17.53 -7.83 -4.41
C TYR A 1 -18.17 -7.81 -5.78
N GLY A 2 -17.96 -6.73 -6.57
CA GLY A 2 -18.38 -6.66 -7.97
C GLY A 2 -17.49 -7.56 -8.85
N PRO A 3 -17.90 -7.82 -10.11
CA PRO A 3 -17.09 -8.57 -11.04
C PRO A 3 -15.73 -7.85 -11.27
N SER A 4 -14.66 -8.63 -11.38
CA SER A 4 -13.33 -8.09 -11.67
C SER A 4 -13.35 -7.26 -12.97
N PRO A 5 -12.71 -6.09 -12.99
CA PRO A 5 -12.70 -5.26 -14.20
C PRO A 5 -12.03 -6.01 -15.35
N LYS A 6 -12.65 -5.98 -16.53
CA LYS A 6 -12.06 -6.59 -17.75
C LYS A 6 -10.82 -5.83 -18.25
N LEU A 7 -10.70 -4.56 -17.89
CA LEU A 7 -9.61 -3.68 -18.27
C LEU A 7 -9.22 -2.80 -17.08
N VAL A 8 -7.94 -2.76 -16.75
CA VAL A 8 -7.37 -1.89 -15.72
C VAL A 8 -6.41 -0.91 -16.36
N ARG A 9 -6.58 0.37 -16.05
CA ARG A 9 -5.67 1.43 -16.45
C ARG A 9 -4.78 1.80 -15.28
N LEU A 10 -3.47 1.70 -15.47
CA LEU A 10 -2.45 2.15 -14.52
C LEU A 10 -1.80 3.43 -15.04
N ASN A 11 -1.72 4.46 -14.21
CA ASN A 11 -0.96 5.67 -14.55
C ASN A 11 0.53 5.39 -14.43
N ARG A 12 1.30 5.67 -15.50
CA ARG A 12 2.76 5.49 -15.54
C ARG A 12 3.55 6.80 -15.62
N GLU A 13 2.89 7.93 -15.44
CA GLU A 13 3.55 9.23 -15.53
C GLU A 13 4.67 9.35 -14.47
N GLY A 14 5.90 9.58 -14.92
CA GLY A 14 7.10 9.64 -14.08
C GLY A 14 7.73 8.28 -13.76
N PHE A 15 7.17 7.16 -14.26
CA PHE A 15 7.76 5.83 -14.05
C PHE A 15 8.65 5.42 -15.23
N THR A 16 9.79 4.81 -14.92
CA THR A 16 10.59 4.07 -15.88
C THR A 16 10.10 2.64 -15.91
N LEU A 17 9.59 2.20 -17.06
CA LEU A 17 9.10 0.82 -17.21
C LEU A 17 10.26 -0.18 -17.19
N VAL A 18 9.98 -1.36 -16.63
CA VAL A 18 10.90 -2.50 -16.69
C VAL A 18 11.18 -2.86 -18.15
N PRO A 19 12.45 -3.09 -18.53
CA PRO A 19 12.80 -3.47 -19.89
C PRO A 19 12.06 -4.72 -20.37
N GLY A 20 11.67 -4.73 -21.64
CA GLY A 20 11.01 -5.87 -22.26
C GLY A 20 9.48 -5.90 -22.13
N LEU A 21 8.87 -5.01 -21.39
CA LEU A 21 7.41 -4.89 -21.35
C LEU A 21 6.88 -4.41 -22.71
N LYS A 22 5.93 -5.16 -23.25
CA LYS A 22 5.29 -4.87 -24.54
C LYS A 22 3.85 -5.38 -24.55
N ARG A 23 3.09 -5.00 -25.56
CA ARG A 23 1.74 -5.55 -25.77
C ARG A 23 1.77 -7.07 -25.76
N LYS A 24 0.78 -7.71 -25.15
CA LYS A 24 0.64 -9.16 -24.91
C LYS A 24 1.66 -9.75 -23.93
N THR A 25 2.46 -8.95 -23.22
CA THR A 25 3.25 -9.46 -22.09
C THR A 25 2.28 -9.94 -21.01
N PRO A 26 2.36 -11.22 -20.57
CA PRO A 26 1.54 -11.70 -19.46
C PRO A 26 1.94 -11.01 -18.16
N VAL A 27 0.96 -10.71 -17.33
CA VAL A 27 1.14 -10.07 -16.02
C VAL A 27 0.34 -10.79 -14.93
N TYR A 28 0.82 -10.69 -13.71
CA TYR A 28 0.16 -11.24 -12.52
C TYR A 28 0.20 -10.22 -11.36
N PRO A 29 -0.68 -10.30 -10.38
CA PRO A 29 -0.67 -9.39 -9.24
C PRO A 29 0.71 -9.37 -8.56
N GLY A 30 1.22 -8.16 -8.29
CA GLY A 30 2.53 -7.98 -7.70
C GLY A 30 3.73 -8.04 -8.68
N MET A 31 3.52 -8.29 -9.97
CA MET A 31 4.59 -8.15 -10.96
C MET A 31 4.98 -6.69 -11.12
N LEU A 32 6.28 -6.38 -10.97
CA LEU A 32 6.83 -5.04 -11.17
C LEU A 32 6.69 -4.63 -12.65
N LEU A 33 6.07 -3.48 -12.89
CA LEU A 33 5.91 -2.91 -14.23
C LEU A 33 6.80 -1.68 -14.44
N GLY A 34 7.14 -0.95 -13.39
CA GLY A 34 7.98 0.23 -13.48
C GLY A 34 8.43 0.75 -12.14
N GLU A 35 9.54 1.47 -12.15
CA GLU A 35 10.13 2.10 -10.97
C GLU A 35 9.97 3.61 -11.04
N HIS A 36 9.64 4.24 -9.92
CA HIS A 36 9.62 5.69 -9.83
C HIS A 36 10.96 6.19 -9.29
N PRO A 37 11.61 7.20 -9.94
CA PRO A 37 12.93 7.71 -9.53
C PRO A 37 12.89 8.43 -8.17
N ALA A 38 11.75 9.01 -7.78
CA ALA A 38 11.62 9.65 -6.47
C ALA A 38 11.60 8.59 -5.35
N PRO A 39 12.37 8.80 -4.27
CA PRO A 39 12.53 7.81 -3.19
C PRO A 39 11.27 7.63 -2.33
N ASP A 40 10.31 8.53 -2.46
CA ASP A 40 9.07 8.60 -1.68
C ASP A 40 7.81 8.19 -2.45
N LYS A 41 7.94 7.84 -3.73
CA LYS A 41 6.83 7.35 -4.55
C LYS A 41 6.97 5.86 -4.82
N GLY A 42 5.91 5.11 -4.49
CA GLY A 42 5.85 3.66 -4.68
C GLY A 42 6.05 3.23 -6.12
N ASP A 43 6.64 2.07 -6.32
CA ASP A 43 6.85 1.48 -7.64
C ASP A 43 5.51 0.97 -8.22
N LEU A 44 5.46 0.79 -9.53
CA LEU A 44 4.25 0.43 -10.26
C LEU A 44 4.17 -1.09 -10.43
N PHE A 45 3.08 -1.69 -9.97
CA PHE A 45 2.83 -3.12 -10.04
C PHE A 45 1.55 -3.45 -10.80
N ALA A 46 1.52 -4.63 -11.41
CA ALA A 46 0.27 -5.18 -11.92
C ALA A 46 -0.66 -5.56 -10.77
N SER A 47 -1.95 -5.28 -10.92
CA SER A 47 -2.99 -5.53 -9.91
C SER A 47 -3.91 -6.70 -10.25
N ILE A 48 -3.77 -7.28 -11.44
CA ILE A 48 -4.62 -8.37 -11.94
C ILE A 48 -3.79 -9.41 -12.68
N HIS A 49 -4.34 -10.62 -12.80
CA HIS A 49 -3.89 -11.58 -13.81
C HIS A 49 -4.39 -11.15 -15.18
N GLY A 50 -3.50 -11.14 -16.16
CA GLY A 50 -3.86 -10.69 -17.49
C GLY A 50 -2.69 -10.52 -18.42
N GLU A 51 -2.87 -9.66 -19.39
CA GLU A 51 -1.82 -9.24 -20.33
C GLU A 51 -1.81 -7.72 -20.54
N ILE A 52 -0.68 -7.19 -20.95
CA ILE A 52 -0.59 -5.80 -21.37
C ILE A 52 -1.33 -5.66 -22.71
N SER A 53 -2.44 -4.92 -22.70
CA SER A 53 -3.21 -4.63 -23.92
C SER A 53 -2.62 -3.46 -24.69
N GLU A 54 -2.14 -2.44 -23.96
CA GLU A 54 -1.58 -1.21 -24.55
C GLU A 54 -0.61 -0.54 -23.58
N ILE A 55 0.42 0.12 -24.12
CA ILE A 55 1.32 1.03 -23.41
C ILE A 55 1.31 2.36 -24.13
N THR A 56 0.87 3.41 -23.45
CA THR A 56 0.92 4.79 -23.94
C THR A 56 1.96 5.59 -23.16
N GLU A 57 2.15 6.85 -23.50
CA GLU A 57 3.04 7.76 -22.75
C GLU A 57 2.68 7.89 -21.27
N ARG A 58 1.38 7.85 -20.93
CA ARG A 58 0.86 8.11 -19.58
C ARG A 58 0.25 6.91 -18.89
N SER A 59 0.04 5.81 -19.60
CA SER A 59 -0.72 4.70 -19.03
C SER A 59 -0.24 3.34 -19.54
N VAL A 60 -0.36 2.33 -18.68
CA VAL A 60 -0.33 0.93 -19.05
C VAL A 60 -1.73 0.37 -18.87
N PHE A 61 -2.25 -0.29 -19.88
CA PHE A 61 -3.56 -0.94 -19.85
C PHE A 61 -3.37 -2.44 -19.72
N LEU A 62 -4.03 -3.04 -18.73
CA LEU A 62 -4.01 -4.46 -18.47
C LEU A 62 -5.38 -5.04 -18.83
N ALA A 63 -5.42 -6.03 -19.70
CA ALA A 63 -6.62 -6.81 -19.99
C ALA A 63 -6.63 -8.04 -19.07
N ALA A 64 -7.71 -8.22 -18.32
CA ALA A 64 -7.85 -9.37 -17.44
C ALA A 64 -7.98 -10.67 -18.24
N THR A 65 -7.28 -11.70 -17.80
CA THR A 65 -7.44 -13.09 -18.25
C THR A 65 -7.65 -13.98 -17.04
N ASP A 66 -8.10 -15.20 -17.27
CA ASP A 66 -8.12 -16.20 -16.21
C ASP A 66 -6.70 -16.46 -15.70
N PRO A 67 -6.53 -16.68 -14.38
CA PRO A 67 -5.22 -16.98 -13.81
C PRO A 67 -4.62 -18.23 -14.48
N SER A 68 -3.38 -18.13 -14.93
CA SER A 68 -2.63 -19.31 -15.34
C SER A 68 -2.35 -20.18 -14.11
N LYS A 69 -2.40 -21.50 -14.25
CA LYS A 69 -2.01 -22.43 -13.17
C LYS A 69 -0.54 -22.28 -12.75
N ASP A 70 0.27 -21.77 -13.66
CA ASP A 70 1.71 -21.56 -13.47
C ASP A 70 2.05 -20.10 -13.15
N ALA A 71 1.04 -19.26 -12.82
CA ALA A 71 1.29 -17.88 -12.43
C ALA A 71 2.05 -17.85 -11.10
N PRO A 72 3.17 -17.10 -11.00
CA PRO A 72 3.90 -16.98 -9.74
C PRO A 72 3.01 -16.40 -8.65
N GLU A 73 3.06 -16.99 -7.47
CA GLU A 73 2.49 -16.38 -6.28
C GLU A 73 3.46 -15.34 -5.73
N VAL A 74 2.92 -14.22 -5.26
CA VAL A 74 3.71 -13.18 -4.59
C VAL A 74 4.01 -13.66 -3.17
N GLU A 75 5.28 -13.88 -2.87
CA GLU A 75 5.68 -14.24 -1.51
C GLU A 75 5.50 -13.06 -0.56
N PRO A 76 4.88 -13.29 0.62
CA PRO A 76 4.76 -12.24 1.62
C PRO A 76 6.13 -11.86 2.16
N VAL A 77 6.35 -10.56 2.35
CA VAL A 77 7.62 -10.04 2.90
C VAL A 77 7.42 -9.60 4.34
N ASP A 78 8.16 -10.21 5.25
CA ASP A 78 8.19 -9.80 6.66
C ASP A 78 9.12 -8.59 6.86
N LEU A 79 8.57 -7.39 6.68
CA LEU A 79 9.31 -6.14 6.93
C LEU A 79 9.61 -5.90 8.41
N LEU A 80 8.77 -6.40 9.32
CA LEU A 80 8.98 -6.21 10.75
C LEU A 80 10.15 -7.06 11.27
N GLY A 81 10.28 -8.28 10.76
CA GLY A 81 11.37 -9.19 11.10
C GLY A 81 12.74 -8.74 10.59
N GLN A 82 12.79 -7.89 9.55
CA GLN A 82 14.05 -7.38 9.02
C GLN A 82 14.74 -6.33 9.91
N GLY A 83 14.07 -5.79 10.92
CA GLY A 83 14.65 -4.79 11.82
C GLY A 83 14.97 -3.43 11.19
N LEU A 84 14.44 -3.14 10.00
CA LEU A 84 14.67 -1.89 9.29
C LEU A 84 13.95 -0.72 9.96
N GLU A 85 14.53 0.50 9.85
CA GLU A 85 13.96 1.74 10.38
C GLU A 85 14.22 2.93 9.45
N GLY A 86 13.44 4.01 9.64
CA GLY A 86 13.64 5.28 8.93
C GLY A 86 13.65 5.13 7.42
N ASP A 87 14.65 5.70 6.77
CA ASP A 87 14.76 5.77 5.31
C ASP A 87 14.95 4.39 4.66
N GLU A 88 15.63 3.46 5.34
CA GLU A 88 15.82 2.10 4.83
C GLU A 88 14.48 1.34 4.78
N LEU A 89 13.68 1.43 5.84
CA LEU A 89 12.34 0.86 5.86
C LEU A 89 11.42 1.57 4.85
N ALA A 90 11.49 2.90 4.76
CA ALA A 90 10.72 3.67 3.79
C ALA A 90 11.03 3.24 2.35
N LEU A 91 12.31 2.98 2.03
CA LEU A 91 12.71 2.48 0.72
C LEU A 91 12.19 1.05 0.47
N ALA A 92 12.23 0.17 1.47
CA ALA A 92 11.69 -1.19 1.35
C ALA A 92 10.18 -1.16 1.09
N VAL A 93 9.43 -0.34 1.82
CA VAL A 93 7.98 -0.13 1.65
C VAL A 93 7.66 0.52 0.29
N LYS A 94 8.48 1.48 -0.16
CA LYS A 94 8.38 2.09 -1.50
C LYS A 94 8.50 1.03 -2.60
N LYS A 95 9.44 0.11 -2.48
CA LYS A 95 9.63 -1.01 -3.43
C LYS A 95 8.47 -2.00 -3.47
N MET A 96 7.52 -1.89 -2.54
CA MET A 96 6.25 -2.63 -2.54
C MET A 96 5.08 -1.82 -3.13
N GLY A 97 5.35 -0.69 -3.77
CA GLY A 97 4.35 0.13 -4.43
C GLY A 97 3.67 1.17 -3.53
N VAL A 98 4.13 1.36 -2.30
CA VAL A 98 3.53 2.31 -1.35
C VAL A 98 4.22 3.68 -1.42
N ASN A 99 3.42 4.75 -1.50
CA ASN A 99 3.94 6.11 -1.38
C ASN A 99 4.32 6.40 0.08
N THR A 100 5.60 6.69 0.34
CA THR A 100 6.14 6.87 1.68
C THR A 100 6.33 8.33 2.10
N ARG A 101 5.99 9.29 1.21
CA ARG A 101 6.21 10.73 1.42
C ARG A 101 5.72 11.28 2.76
N SER A 102 4.54 10.85 3.20
CA SER A 102 3.96 11.25 4.48
C SER A 102 4.34 10.30 5.62
N LEU A 103 4.79 9.10 5.31
CA LEU A 103 5.04 8.03 6.27
C LEU A 103 6.45 8.08 6.87
N GLY A 104 7.46 8.49 6.11
CA GLY A 104 8.86 8.55 6.53
C GLY A 104 9.25 9.84 7.26
N ARG A 105 8.31 10.77 7.49
CA ARG A 105 8.63 12.05 8.13
C ARG A 105 8.90 11.84 9.62
N ARG A 106 10.14 12.10 10.05
CA ARG A 106 10.53 11.96 11.46
C ARG A 106 9.67 12.82 12.39
N CYS A 107 9.14 12.20 13.45
CA CYS A 107 8.34 12.88 14.47
C CYS A 107 8.54 12.20 15.84
N LYS A 108 8.26 12.93 16.92
CA LYS A 108 8.31 12.38 18.28
C LYS A 108 7.06 11.57 18.60
N THR A 109 5.91 12.05 18.14
CA THR A 109 4.61 11.40 18.35
C THR A 109 3.89 11.26 17.01
N LEU A 110 3.49 10.05 16.68
CA LEU A 110 2.69 9.72 15.52
C LEU A 110 1.23 9.64 15.93
N ILE A 111 0.38 10.44 15.28
CA ILE A 111 -1.06 10.38 15.49
C ILE A 111 -1.70 9.69 14.29
N ILE A 112 -2.28 8.53 14.52
CA ILE A 112 -3.07 7.79 13.52
C ILE A 112 -4.51 8.29 13.60
N ASN A 113 -4.95 8.98 12.56
CA ASN A 113 -6.29 9.55 12.51
C ASN A 113 -7.29 8.52 11.98
N ALA A 114 -8.14 8.01 12.86
CA ALA A 114 -9.27 7.16 12.56
C ALA A 114 -10.62 7.87 12.79
N LEU A 115 -10.63 9.19 12.74
CA LEU A 115 -11.86 9.96 12.75
C LEU A 115 -12.52 9.91 11.36
N ASN A 116 -13.84 9.87 11.35
CA ASN A 116 -14.58 9.98 10.10
C ASN A 116 -14.51 11.43 9.59
N PRO A 117 -14.21 11.65 8.28
CA PRO A 117 -14.04 12.99 7.73
C PRO A 117 -15.34 13.81 7.72
N ASP A 118 -16.49 13.16 7.58
CA ASP A 118 -17.79 13.78 7.44
C ASP A 118 -18.84 13.16 8.39
N PRO A 119 -19.78 13.96 8.91
CA PRO A 119 -20.92 13.43 9.65
C PRO A 119 -21.72 12.45 8.79
N GLY A 120 -22.03 11.25 9.35
CA GLY A 120 -22.77 10.20 8.65
C GLY A 120 -21.91 9.23 7.82
N VAL A 121 -20.63 9.50 7.65
CA VAL A 121 -19.67 8.55 7.06
C VAL A 121 -19.02 7.75 8.19
N THR A 122 -19.33 6.46 8.32
CA THR A 122 -18.90 5.60 9.45
C THR A 122 -18.04 4.43 8.99
N TRP A 123 -16.99 4.68 8.20
CA TRP A 123 -16.13 3.62 7.69
C TRP A 123 -14.97 3.25 8.64
N ALA A 124 -14.51 4.21 9.46
CA ALA A 124 -13.30 4.04 10.24
C ALA A 124 -13.44 2.95 11.31
N GLU A 125 -14.51 2.95 12.10
CA GLU A 125 -14.69 1.99 13.17
C GLU A 125 -14.87 0.54 12.68
N PRO A 126 -15.66 0.24 11.63
CA PRO A 126 -15.67 -1.09 11.01
C PRO A 126 -14.30 -1.54 10.52
N MET A 127 -13.49 -0.65 9.93
CA MET A 127 -12.12 -0.97 9.50
C MET A 127 -11.22 -1.30 10.68
N LEU A 128 -11.28 -0.54 11.76
CA LEU A 128 -10.50 -0.78 12.98
C LEU A 128 -10.83 -2.13 13.62
N VAL A 129 -12.06 -2.60 13.51
CA VAL A 129 -12.49 -3.90 14.07
C VAL A 129 -12.18 -5.06 13.14
N SER A 130 -12.39 -4.90 11.83
CA SER A 130 -12.25 -6.02 10.87
C SER A 130 -10.81 -6.31 10.43
N HIS A 131 -9.89 -5.35 10.58
CA HIS A 131 -8.51 -5.44 10.09
C HIS A 131 -7.45 -5.18 11.19
N VAL A 132 -7.72 -5.63 12.42
CA VAL A 132 -6.89 -5.33 13.61
C VAL A 132 -5.41 -5.61 13.37
N GLU A 133 -5.05 -6.81 12.94
CA GLU A 133 -3.66 -7.23 12.77
C GLU A 133 -2.95 -6.45 11.65
N ASN A 134 -3.64 -6.23 10.51
CA ASN A 134 -3.09 -5.45 9.41
C ASN A 134 -2.83 -4.00 9.81
N LEU A 135 -3.74 -3.42 10.60
CA LEU A 135 -3.60 -2.05 11.09
C LEU A 135 -2.51 -1.93 12.13
N ARG A 136 -2.37 -2.90 13.05
CA ARG A 136 -1.25 -2.96 14.00
C ARG A 136 0.09 -3.01 13.28
N THR A 137 0.21 -3.90 12.31
CA THR A 137 1.41 -4.02 11.46
C THR A 137 1.70 -2.71 10.74
N GLY A 138 0.69 -2.09 10.13
CA GLY A 138 0.83 -0.80 9.44
C GLY A 138 1.23 0.34 10.37
N MET A 139 0.66 0.42 11.57
CA MET A 139 1.03 1.42 12.58
C MET A 139 2.47 1.23 13.06
N GLU A 140 2.90 0.00 13.31
CA GLU A 140 4.28 -0.28 13.73
C GLU A 140 5.29 0.02 12.62
N LEU A 141 5.01 -0.34 11.37
CA LEU A 141 5.83 0.04 10.22
C LEU A 141 5.93 1.56 10.10
N HIS A 142 4.81 2.27 10.23
CA HIS A 142 4.81 3.73 10.18
C HIS A 142 5.61 4.35 11.34
N ARG A 143 5.45 3.84 12.57
CA ARG A 143 6.23 4.25 13.74
C ARG A 143 7.73 4.12 13.49
N ARG A 144 8.19 2.97 12.96
CA ARG A 144 9.58 2.73 12.63
C ARG A 144 10.09 3.62 11.50
N MET A 145 9.31 3.80 10.43
CA MET A 145 9.67 4.71 9.33
C MET A 145 9.84 6.16 9.84
N ALA A 146 8.91 6.62 10.66
CA ALA A 146 8.94 7.96 11.25
C ALA A 146 9.91 8.10 12.43
N ARG A 147 10.48 6.99 12.93
CA ARG A 147 11.27 6.93 14.16
C ARG A 147 10.56 7.61 15.33
N ALA A 148 9.26 7.33 15.46
CA ALA A 148 8.43 7.93 16.49
C ALA A 148 8.58 7.18 17.83
N ASP A 149 8.69 7.94 18.92
CA ASP A 149 8.74 7.37 20.28
C ASP A 149 7.36 6.89 20.73
N ASN A 150 6.30 7.60 20.30
CA ASN A 150 4.92 7.34 20.73
C ASN A 150 3.98 7.24 19.52
N VAL A 151 2.97 6.37 19.63
CA VAL A 151 1.85 6.28 18.70
C VAL A 151 0.56 6.53 19.46
N ILE A 152 -0.32 7.36 18.91
CA ILE A 152 -1.65 7.65 19.46
C ILE A 152 -2.67 7.37 18.37
N LEU A 153 -3.74 6.65 18.70
CA LEU A 153 -4.87 6.40 17.79
C LEU A 153 -6.01 7.37 18.14
N ALA A 154 -6.32 8.29 17.23
CA ALA A 154 -7.46 9.18 17.37
C ALA A 154 -8.73 8.50 16.84
N VAL A 155 -9.73 8.32 17.71
CA VAL A 155 -10.99 7.63 17.41
C VAL A 155 -12.19 8.51 17.77
N PRO A 156 -13.38 8.26 17.19
CA PRO A 156 -14.59 8.97 17.59
C PRO A 156 -14.90 8.80 19.10
N LYS A 157 -15.40 9.84 19.72
CA LYS A 157 -15.84 9.78 21.13
C LYS A 157 -16.88 8.69 21.33
N GLY A 158 -16.64 7.80 22.29
CA GLY A 158 -17.51 6.67 22.58
C GLY A 158 -17.19 5.39 21.76
N SER A 159 -16.14 5.42 20.93
CA SER A 159 -15.63 4.21 20.27
C SER A 159 -15.22 3.16 21.32
N LYS A 160 -15.57 1.90 21.05
CA LYS A 160 -15.19 0.75 21.87
C LYS A 160 -13.92 0.05 21.35
N VAL A 161 -13.32 0.60 20.32
CA VAL A 161 -12.07 0.08 19.76
C VAL A 161 -10.93 0.27 20.73
N ALA A 162 -10.16 -0.78 20.98
CA ALA A 162 -8.96 -0.73 21.80
C ALA A 162 -7.85 -1.52 21.11
N TYR A 163 -6.64 -0.96 21.10
CA TYR A 163 -5.44 -1.63 20.65
C TYR A 163 -4.47 -1.70 21.83
N GLU A 164 -4.07 -2.91 22.21
CA GLU A 164 -3.13 -3.11 23.30
C GLU A 164 -1.84 -2.31 23.09
N GLY A 165 -1.44 -1.52 24.10
CA GLY A 165 -0.24 -0.71 24.04
C GLY A 165 -0.33 0.58 23.23
N ILE A 166 -1.50 0.90 22.62
CA ILE A 166 -1.70 2.13 21.85
C ILE A 166 -2.71 3.03 22.57
N PRO A 167 -2.30 4.19 23.11
CA PRO A 167 -3.20 5.17 23.71
C PRO A 167 -4.25 5.68 22.72
N LEU A 168 -5.48 5.86 23.21
CA LEU A 168 -6.57 6.47 22.44
C LEU A 168 -6.67 7.96 22.74
N ALA A 169 -6.98 8.77 21.72
CA ALA A 169 -7.41 10.15 21.82
C ALA A 169 -8.83 10.31 21.25
N TYR A 170 -9.62 11.25 21.81
CA TYR A 170 -11.03 11.46 21.45
C TYR A 170 -11.29 12.91 21.00
#